data_1a1076bdff6993cc9b911449dc04d76c
#
_entry.id   1a1076bdff6993cc9b911449dc04d76c
#
_cell.length_a   1.000
_cell.length_b   1.000
_cell.length_c   1.000
_cell.angle_alpha   90.00
_cell.angle_beta   90.00
_cell.angle_gamma   90.00
#
_symmetry.space_group_name_H-M   'P 1'
#
loop_
_entity.id
_entity.type
_entity.pdbx_description
1 polymer ?
#
loop_
_entity_poly.entity_id
_entity_poly.type
_entity_poly.pdbx_seq_one_letter_code
_entity_poly.pdbx_strand_id
1 'polypeptide(L)'
;MFYFNSNNLCNGGEMVKKIGLIILMMIACIMPINANSISVELQDSVDELSKENVEFRVVQVAKLVDGFYVLNEEFQDLDVDFNTKLLAEEVEAICTKLSGYSLVGQTLVTDEEGKAVLEDVEEGLYFIDPVNINEYERMSPMLVSVPEWDGDTLNYDVLMYPKHRPFEKLIIKKIDKDSKDEILDSIEFTSFKDKDCTESLKTFKGNGTLSILMREDAMYLKETKAPNGYEKSDQVLFVEVKEDEIFIDGKKVENNEFLFENKKIHVPTGIEYHGNMYVTLGLIALVIILHLINKKLRK
;
A
#
# COMPACT_ATOMS: atom_id res chain seq x y z
N MET A 1 29.81 36.54 84.18
CA MET A 1 29.00 37.59 83.56
C MET A 1 29.43 37.60 82.06
N PHE A 2 28.79 36.82 81.22
CA PHE A 2 29.12 36.72 79.83
C PHE A 2 27.96 37.33 79.02
N TYR A 3 28.27 38.39 78.31
CA TYR A 3 27.35 39.00 77.33
C TYR A 3 27.32 38.19 76.03
N PHE A 4 26.17 37.66 75.68
CA PHE A 4 25.89 37.09 74.36
C PHE A 4 25.50 38.23 73.41
N ASN A 5 26.30 38.46 72.44
CA ASN A 5 26.04 39.41 71.32
C ASN A 5 25.18 38.79 70.27
N SER A 6 23.94 39.21 70.20
CA SER A 6 22.90 38.77 69.25
C SER A 6 22.90 39.66 68.00
N ASN A 7 23.85 39.50 67.11
CA ASN A 7 23.86 40.18 65.82
C ASN A 7 24.39 39.25 64.69
N ASN A 8 23.62 38.25 64.30
CA ASN A 8 23.82 37.52 63.07
C ASN A 8 22.53 36.82 62.57
N LEU A 9 21.46 37.61 62.39
CA LEU A 9 20.21 37.13 61.85
C LEU A 9 19.62 38.11 60.81
N CYS A 10 20.42 38.46 59.77
CA CYS A 10 19.89 39.26 58.68
C CYS A 10 20.70 39.05 57.36
N ASN A 11 20.86 37.81 56.89
CA ASN A 11 21.41 37.63 55.55
C ASN A 11 20.71 36.51 54.74
N GLY A 12 19.72 35.81 55.25
CA GLY A 12 18.97 34.79 54.51
C GLY A 12 18.02 35.37 53.47
N GLY A 13 17.43 36.53 53.72
CA GLY A 13 16.43 37.13 52.84
C GLY A 13 16.99 37.73 51.55
N GLU A 14 18.22 38.26 51.56
CA GLU A 14 18.87 38.78 50.37
C GLU A 14 19.40 37.66 49.44
N MET A 15 19.88 36.57 50.03
CA MET A 15 20.36 35.42 49.25
C MET A 15 19.22 34.70 48.57
N VAL A 16 18.08 34.52 49.21
CA VAL A 16 16.87 33.94 48.62
C VAL A 16 16.30 34.83 47.52
N LYS A 17 16.33 36.17 47.68
CA LYS A 17 15.92 37.10 46.62
C LYS A 17 16.86 37.06 45.42
N LYS A 18 18.18 36.93 45.61
CA LYS A 18 19.17 36.81 44.52
C LYS A 18 19.04 35.47 43.82
N ILE A 19 18.81 34.35 44.50
CA ILE A 19 18.57 33.04 43.90
C ILE A 19 17.25 33.04 43.13
N GLY A 20 16.17 33.61 43.67
CA GLY A 20 14.89 33.76 42.98
C GLY A 20 14.99 34.61 41.70
N LEU A 21 15.81 35.67 41.71
CA LEU A 21 16.04 36.51 40.54
C LEU A 21 16.85 35.77 39.45
N ILE A 22 17.85 34.94 39.81
CA ILE A 22 18.65 34.14 38.88
C ILE A 22 17.78 33.03 38.26
N ILE A 23 16.91 32.36 39.03
CA ILE A 23 15.96 31.37 38.52
C ILE A 23 14.95 32.03 37.61
N LEU A 24 14.41 33.21 37.95
CA LEU A 24 13.50 33.97 37.10
C LEU A 24 14.19 34.43 35.79
N MET A 25 15.49 34.80 35.82
CA MET A 25 16.27 35.17 34.68
C MET A 25 16.61 33.96 33.79
N MET A 26 16.82 32.75 34.36
CA MET A 26 17.00 31.54 33.60
C MET A 26 15.70 31.05 32.90
N ILE A 27 14.55 31.26 33.56
CA ILE A 27 13.25 30.96 32.96
C ILE A 27 12.89 31.96 31.86
N ALA A 28 13.31 33.22 31.95
CA ALA A 28 13.09 34.26 30.95
C ALA A 28 13.98 34.08 29.66
N CYS A 29 15.01 33.22 29.72
CA CYS A 29 15.87 32.91 28.57
C CYS A 29 15.43 31.67 27.79
N ILE A 30 14.33 31.02 28.19
CA ILE A 30 13.67 30.04 27.33
C ILE A 30 12.69 30.84 26.46
N MET A 31 13.22 31.64 25.52
CA MET A 31 12.43 32.02 24.36
C MET A 31 12.06 30.72 23.66
N PRO A 32 10.79 30.48 23.28
CA PRO A 32 10.53 29.42 22.32
C PRO A 32 11.38 29.79 21.10
N ILE A 33 12.42 29.03 20.84
CA ILE A 33 13.02 28.98 19.51
C ILE A 33 11.83 28.45 18.70
N ASN A 34 11.24 29.31 17.86
CA ASN A 34 10.31 28.82 16.85
C ASN A 34 11.14 27.87 15.97
N ALA A 35 11.06 26.61 16.30
CA ALA A 35 11.68 25.58 15.51
C ALA A 35 10.87 25.47 14.22
N ASN A 36 11.52 25.68 13.06
CA ASN A 36 10.85 25.45 11.79
C ASN A 36 10.41 24.00 11.72
N SER A 37 9.27 23.73 11.11
CA SER A 37 8.74 22.38 11.00
C SER A 37 8.26 22.05 9.59
N ILE A 38 8.30 20.75 9.27
CA ILE A 38 7.66 20.16 8.10
C ILE A 38 6.62 19.17 8.61
N SER A 39 5.36 19.41 8.29
CA SER A 39 4.24 18.56 8.64
C SER A 39 3.64 17.92 7.39
N VAL A 40 3.27 16.65 7.50
CA VAL A 40 2.52 15.91 6.49
C VAL A 40 1.15 15.60 7.06
N GLU A 41 0.09 15.80 6.28
CA GLU A 41 -1.26 15.36 6.59
C GLU A 41 -1.86 14.64 5.39
N LEU A 42 -2.14 13.32 5.55
CA LEU A 42 -2.76 12.50 4.52
C LEU A 42 -4.27 12.75 4.49
N GLN A 43 -4.78 13.00 3.30
CA GLN A 43 -6.22 13.16 3.09
C GLN A 43 -6.92 11.79 3.09
N ASP A 44 -8.25 11.79 3.17
CA ASP A 44 -9.01 10.55 3.13
C ASP A 44 -8.94 9.93 1.72
N SER A 45 -8.67 8.63 1.67
CA SER A 45 -8.67 7.86 0.43
C SER A 45 -10.10 7.48 0.01
N VAL A 46 -10.28 7.16 -1.29
CA VAL A 46 -11.58 6.75 -1.84
C VAL A 46 -12.08 5.43 -1.20
N ASP A 47 -11.17 4.53 -0.88
CA ASP A 47 -11.46 3.20 -0.29
C ASP A 47 -11.35 3.18 1.25
N GLU A 48 -11.31 4.36 1.92
CA GLU A 48 -11.16 4.49 3.38
C GLU A 48 -9.94 3.71 3.93
N LEU A 49 -8.83 3.75 3.19
CA LEU A 49 -7.61 3.04 3.54
C LEU A 49 -6.93 3.65 4.78
N SER A 50 -6.19 2.84 5.53
CA SER A 50 -5.43 3.31 6.68
C SER A 50 -4.38 4.33 6.27
N LYS A 51 -4.31 5.41 7.05
CA LYS A 51 -3.30 6.48 6.93
C LYS A 51 -2.13 6.30 7.89
N GLU A 52 -2.21 5.29 8.76
CA GLU A 52 -1.22 5.01 9.80
C GLU A 52 0.02 4.30 9.23
N ASN A 53 1.17 4.60 9.82
CA ASN A 53 2.45 3.99 9.49
C ASN A 53 2.89 4.17 8.02
N VAL A 54 2.50 5.27 7.40
CA VAL A 54 3.04 5.71 6.11
C VAL A 54 4.37 6.42 6.37
N GLU A 55 5.44 5.98 5.69
CA GLU A 55 6.79 6.50 5.92
C GLU A 55 7.24 7.39 4.78
N PHE A 56 7.75 8.56 5.15
CA PHE A 56 8.38 9.50 4.23
C PHE A 56 9.84 9.68 4.60
N ARG A 57 10.71 9.67 3.59
CA ARG A 57 12.10 10.07 3.72
C ARG A 57 12.21 11.56 3.40
N VAL A 58 12.81 12.33 4.30
CA VAL A 58 13.02 13.77 4.18
C VAL A 58 14.51 14.06 4.03
N VAL A 59 14.88 14.69 2.92
CA VAL A 59 16.29 14.99 2.58
C VAL A 59 16.42 16.46 2.21
N GLN A 60 17.31 17.19 2.86
CA GLN A 60 17.61 18.57 2.48
C GLN A 60 18.48 18.56 1.21
N VAL A 61 17.93 19.05 0.10
CA VAL A 61 18.60 19.10 -1.21
C VAL A 61 19.42 20.37 -1.38
N ALA A 62 18.92 21.49 -0.84
CA ALA A 62 19.60 22.75 -0.87
C ALA A 62 19.42 23.52 0.45
N LYS A 63 20.41 24.32 0.83
CA LYS A 63 20.33 25.25 1.95
C LYS A 63 19.92 26.63 1.44
N LEU A 64 19.19 27.37 2.28
CA LEU A 64 18.92 28.77 2.02
C LEU A 64 20.03 29.62 2.63
N VAL A 65 20.84 30.28 1.80
CA VAL A 65 21.98 31.11 2.20
C VAL A 65 21.83 32.49 1.61
N ASP A 66 21.74 33.52 2.45
CA ASP A 66 21.53 34.93 2.03
C ASP A 66 20.35 35.12 1.06
N GLY A 67 19.27 34.31 1.22
CA GLY A 67 18.08 34.36 0.39
C GLY A 67 18.16 33.60 -0.94
N PHE A 68 19.21 32.80 -1.14
CA PHE A 68 19.40 31.95 -2.32
C PHE A 68 19.55 30.48 -1.94
N TYR A 69 18.96 29.59 -2.75
CA TYR A 69 19.17 28.15 -2.60
C TYR A 69 20.53 27.75 -3.15
N VAL A 70 21.32 27.10 -2.30
CA VAL A 70 22.63 26.53 -2.63
C VAL A 70 22.53 25.01 -2.49
N LEU A 71 22.68 24.28 -3.59
CA LEU A 71 22.66 22.82 -3.60
C LEU A 71 23.71 22.23 -2.65
N ASN A 72 23.32 21.22 -1.88
CA ASN A 72 24.26 20.42 -1.11
C ASN A 72 25.21 19.66 -2.06
N GLU A 73 26.40 19.31 -1.57
CA GLU A 73 27.48 18.74 -2.41
C GLU A 73 27.05 17.47 -3.16
N GLU A 74 26.22 16.64 -2.53
CA GLU A 74 25.73 15.38 -3.09
C GLU A 74 24.72 15.54 -4.24
N PHE A 75 24.20 16.78 -4.47
CA PHE A 75 23.19 17.08 -5.48
C PHE A 75 23.67 18.00 -6.60
N GLN A 76 24.96 18.28 -6.68
CA GLN A 76 25.55 19.17 -7.67
C GLN A 76 25.34 18.69 -9.12
N ASP A 77 25.12 17.41 -9.33
CA ASP A 77 24.86 16.79 -10.64
C ASP A 77 23.39 16.90 -11.09
N LEU A 78 22.50 17.49 -10.26
CA LEU A 78 21.12 17.75 -10.67
C LEU A 78 21.02 18.72 -11.85
N ASP A 79 22.03 19.61 -12.00
CA ASP A 79 22.08 20.65 -13.05
C ASP A 79 20.79 21.50 -13.08
N VAL A 80 20.36 21.98 -11.90
CA VAL A 80 19.17 22.79 -11.71
C VAL A 80 19.47 24.04 -10.89
N ASP A 81 18.89 25.17 -11.27
CA ASP A 81 18.91 26.41 -10.49
C ASP A 81 17.54 26.62 -9.81
N PHE A 82 17.47 26.30 -8.51
CA PHE A 82 16.26 26.51 -7.70
C PHE A 82 15.94 27.97 -7.40
N ASN A 83 16.78 28.93 -7.81
CA ASN A 83 16.55 30.36 -7.67
C ASN A 83 15.77 30.95 -8.84
N THR A 84 15.41 30.12 -9.80
CA THR A 84 14.57 30.48 -10.94
C THR A 84 13.18 29.86 -10.80
N LYS A 85 12.21 30.40 -11.55
CA LYS A 85 10.87 29.81 -11.61
C LYS A 85 10.93 28.50 -12.38
N LEU A 86 10.64 27.41 -11.71
CA LEU A 86 10.49 26.08 -12.31
C LEU A 86 9.04 25.82 -12.73
N LEU A 87 8.86 25.12 -13.83
CA LEU A 87 7.57 24.59 -14.25
C LEU A 87 7.24 23.30 -13.50
N ALA A 88 5.97 22.94 -13.39
CA ALA A 88 5.54 21.71 -12.70
C ALA A 88 6.21 20.45 -13.29
N GLU A 89 6.35 20.37 -14.61
CA GLU A 89 7.02 19.27 -15.30
C GLU A 89 8.53 19.16 -14.94
N GLU A 90 9.20 20.31 -14.75
CA GLU A 90 10.61 20.35 -14.35
C GLU A 90 10.76 19.85 -12.89
N VAL A 91 9.86 20.28 -12.00
CA VAL A 91 9.84 19.80 -10.60
C VAL A 91 9.59 18.30 -10.55
N GLU A 92 8.67 17.77 -11.35
CA GLU A 92 8.39 16.33 -11.42
C GLU A 92 9.60 15.54 -11.94
N ALA A 93 10.28 16.04 -12.97
CA ALA A 93 11.50 15.43 -13.50
C ALA A 93 12.64 15.42 -12.46
N ILE A 94 12.79 16.50 -11.68
CA ILE A 94 13.77 16.59 -10.59
C ILE A 94 13.43 15.58 -9.49
N CYS A 95 12.16 15.49 -9.05
CA CYS A 95 11.72 14.53 -8.08
C CYS A 95 11.98 13.08 -8.53
N THR A 96 11.68 12.78 -9.81
CA THR A 96 11.96 11.46 -10.41
C THR A 96 13.46 11.15 -10.40
N LYS A 97 14.31 12.12 -10.73
CA LYS A 97 15.77 11.95 -10.68
C LYS A 97 16.24 11.70 -9.26
N LEU A 98 15.76 12.47 -8.27
CA LEU A 98 16.08 12.31 -6.85
C LEU A 98 15.65 10.97 -6.28
N SER A 99 14.50 10.44 -6.67
CA SER A 99 14.04 9.11 -6.25
C SER A 99 14.99 7.99 -6.70
N GLY A 100 15.78 8.20 -7.75
CA GLY A 100 16.82 7.27 -8.22
C GLY A 100 18.12 7.29 -7.41
N TYR A 101 18.30 8.26 -6.50
CA TYR A 101 19.51 8.37 -5.68
C TYR A 101 19.44 7.46 -4.45
N SER A 102 20.61 7.02 -3.97
CA SER A 102 20.73 6.33 -2.68
C SER A 102 20.75 7.36 -1.55
N LEU A 103 19.58 7.89 -1.22
CA LEU A 103 19.44 9.00 -0.28
C LEU A 103 19.45 8.53 1.17
N VAL A 104 20.16 9.28 2.01
CA VAL A 104 20.10 9.20 3.46
C VAL A 104 19.39 10.44 3.98
N GLY A 105 18.36 10.26 4.78
CA GLY A 105 17.54 11.36 5.31
C GLY A 105 16.84 10.99 6.61
N GLN A 106 16.08 11.94 7.13
CA GLN A 106 15.22 11.72 8.29
C GLN A 106 13.95 10.98 7.85
N THR A 107 13.37 10.19 8.74
CA THR A 107 12.12 9.47 8.48
C THR A 107 10.98 10.12 9.24
N LEU A 108 9.89 10.43 8.52
CA LEU A 108 8.60 10.81 9.07
C LEU A 108 7.67 9.60 8.99
N VAL A 109 6.93 9.32 10.06
CA VAL A 109 5.94 8.23 10.10
C VAL A 109 4.60 8.80 10.56
N THR A 110 3.56 8.55 9.79
CA THR A 110 2.22 9.05 10.13
C THR A 110 1.58 8.26 11.26
N ASP A 111 0.80 8.96 12.07
CA ASP A 111 -0.08 8.42 13.10
C ASP A 111 -1.42 7.88 12.53
N GLU A 112 -2.35 7.48 13.42
CA GLU A 112 -3.68 6.98 13.06
C GLU A 112 -4.52 8.02 12.29
N GLU A 113 -4.31 9.32 12.55
CA GLU A 113 -4.95 10.43 11.84
C GLU A 113 -4.28 10.75 10.49
N GLY A 114 -3.16 10.12 10.18
CA GLY A 114 -2.37 10.36 8.97
C GLY A 114 -1.47 11.58 9.06
N LYS A 115 -1.07 11.96 10.27
CA LYS A 115 -0.22 13.13 10.52
C LYS A 115 1.18 12.72 10.94
N ALA A 116 2.17 13.47 10.44
CA ALA A 116 3.55 13.37 10.88
C ALA A 116 4.20 14.74 10.90
N VAL A 117 5.09 15.00 11.86
CA VAL A 117 5.79 16.28 12.02
C VAL A 117 7.27 16.03 12.18
N LEU A 118 8.06 16.79 11.45
CA LEU A 118 9.51 16.91 11.63
C LEU A 118 9.80 18.31 12.14
N GLU A 119 10.27 18.41 13.37
CA GLU A 119 10.63 19.66 14.02
C GLU A 119 12.14 19.95 13.85
N ASP A 120 12.55 21.17 14.18
CA ASP A 120 13.95 21.63 14.17
C ASP A 120 14.63 21.50 12.78
N VAL A 121 13.89 21.78 11.69
CA VAL A 121 14.47 21.78 10.34
C VAL A 121 15.20 23.08 10.02
N GLU A 122 16.33 23.01 9.33
CA GLU A 122 17.03 24.19 8.83
C GLU A 122 16.27 24.81 7.65
N GLU A 123 16.52 26.09 7.38
CA GLU A 123 15.99 26.74 6.17
C GLU A 123 16.62 26.15 4.91
N GLY A 124 15.78 25.84 3.90
CA GLY A 124 16.24 25.23 2.68
C GLY A 124 15.15 24.58 1.84
N LEU A 125 15.58 23.76 0.90
CA LEU A 125 14.72 22.97 0.03
C LEU A 125 14.83 21.50 0.40
N TYR A 126 13.69 20.85 0.60
CA TYR A 126 13.58 19.47 1.04
C TYR A 126 12.92 18.60 -0.02
N PHE A 127 13.48 17.45 -0.28
CA PHE A 127 12.87 16.37 -1.03
C PHE A 127 12.19 15.42 -0.07
N ILE A 128 10.90 15.19 -0.30
CA ILE A 128 10.05 14.32 0.51
C ILE A 128 9.61 13.15 -0.36
N ASP A 129 10.05 11.95 0.00
CA ASP A 129 9.87 10.73 -0.77
C ASP A 129 9.02 9.72 0.03
N PRO A 130 7.84 9.31 -0.45
CA PRO A 130 7.07 8.25 0.19
C PRO A 130 7.77 6.89 -0.03
N VAL A 131 8.48 6.40 0.99
CA VAL A 131 9.28 5.17 0.91
C VAL A 131 8.53 3.92 1.31
N ASN A 132 7.50 4.07 2.15
CA ASN A 132 6.61 2.98 2.54
C ASN A 132 5.19 3.53 2.70
N ILE A 133 4.33 3.23 1.76
CA ILE A 133 2.93 3.69 1.77
C ILE A 133 1.99 2.80 2.60
N ASN A 134 2.52 1.72 3.20
CA ASN A 134 1.74 0.74 3.95
C ASN A 134 0.48 0.29 3.17
N GLU A 135 -0.72 0.56 3.70
CA GLU A 135 -1.99 0.26 3.03
C GLU A 135 -2.60 1.46 2.30
N TYR A 136 -1.99 2.62 2.40
CA TYR A 136 -2.49 3.85 1.78
C TYR A 136 -2.33 3.85 0.25
N GLU A 137 -2.77 4.94 -0.40
CA GLU A 137 -2.73 5.12 -1.84
C GLU A 137 -1.33 5.47 -2.38
N ARG A 138 -1.15 5.34 -3.68
CA ARG A 138 0.08 5.73 -4.37
C ARG A 138 0.29 7.25 -4.25
N MET A 139 1.49 7.66 -3.87
CA MET A 139 1.88 9.06 -3.75
C MET A 139 3.10 9.37 -4.62
N SER A 140 3.17 10.62 -5.08
CA SER A 140 4.35 11.12 -5.78
C SER A 140 5.28 11.83 -4.81
N PRO A 141 6.60 11.74 -4.99
CA PRO A 141 7.56 12.53 -4.25
C PRO A 141 7.40 14.02 -4.55
N MET A 142 7.86 14.87 -3.65
CA MET A 142 7.68 16.32 -3.75
C MET A 142 8.88 17.11 -3.27
N LEU A 143 8.96 18.36 -3.68
CA LEU A 143 9.92 19.35 -3.16
C LEU A 143 9.16 20.38 -2.33
N VAL A 144 9.73 20.73 -1.17
CA VAL A 144 9.15 21.66 -0.21
C VAL A 144 10.22 22.62 0.26
N SER A 145 9.89 23.93 0.25
CA SER A 145 10.77 24.95 0.82
C SER A 145 10.43 25.25 2.28
N VAL A 146 11.43 25.46 3.09
CA VAL A 146 11.31 26.02 4.46
C VAL A 146 12.19 27.25 4.52
N PRO A 147 11.63 28.45 4.72
CA PRO A 147 10.21 28.76 4.78
C PRO A 147 9.50 28.69 3.44
N GLU A 148 8.17 28.53 3.48
CA GLU A 148 7.28 28.64 2.33
C GLU A 148 6.67 30.04 2.26
N TRP A 149 6.39 30.54 1.02
CA TRP A 149 5.62 31.77 0.84
C TRP A 149 4.12 31.50 0.93
N ASP A 150 3.47 32.13 1.89
CA ASP A 150 2.01 32.19 2.00
C ASP A 150 1.53 33.63 1.75
N GLY A 151 1.21 33.94 0.50
CA GLY A 151 0.88 35.29 0.08
C GLY A 151 2.05 36.26 0.25
N ASP A 152 1.97 37.15 1.23
CA ASP A 152 2.99 38.17 1.53
C ASP A 152 3.87 37.82 2.74
N THR A 153 3.68 36.63 3.35
CA THR A 153 4.38 36.20 4.56
C THR A 153 5.17 34.93 4.35
N LEU A 154 6.27 34.80 5.11
CA LEU A 154 7.04 33.57 5.18
C LEU A 154 6.48 32.69 6.29
N ASN A 155 6.13 31.45 5.92
CA ASN A 155 5.68 30.44 6.87
C ASN A 155 6.82 29.45 7.12
N TYR A 156 7.20 29.32 8.37
CA TYR A 156 8.27 28.43 8.82
C TYR A 156 7.75 27.06 9.28
N ASP A 157 6.44 26.96 9.53
CA ASP A 157 5.74 25.72 9.86
C ASP A 157 4.97 25.21 8.63
N VAL A 158 5.68 24.51 7.76
CA VAL A 158 5.14 24.11 6.45
C VAL A 158 4.28 22.87 6.59
N LEU A 159 3.00 22.97 6.18
CA LEU A 159 2.06 21.84 6.16
C LEU A 159 1.84 21.37 4.71
N MET A 160 2.04 20.08 4.49
CA MET A 160 1.90 19.46 3.19
C MET A 160 0.74 18.49 3.15
N TYR A 161 0.08 18.47 1.99
CA TYR A 161 -0.92 17.47 1.60
C TYR A 161 -0.39 16.71 0.37
N PRO A 162 0.23 15.52 0.58
CA PRO A 162 0.77 14.74 -0.53
C PRO A 162 -0.31 14.42 -1.55
N LYS A 163 0.00 14.65 -2.84
CA LYS A 163 -0.88 14.19 -3.92
C LYS A 163 -0.88 12.69 -3.97
N HIS A 164 -2.06 12.10 -3.83
CA HIS A 164 -2.25 10.66 -3.87
C HIS A 164 -3.25 10.29 -4.96
N ARG A 165 -3.19 9.04 -5.39
CA ARG A 165 -4.13 8.45 -6.35
C ARG A 165 -4.42 7.00 -5.95
N PRO A 166 -5.66 6.52 -6.15
CA PRO A 166 -6.00 5.13 -5.88
C PRO A 166 -5.18 4.20 -6.77
N PHE A 167 -4.97 2.97 -6.26
CA PHE A 167 -4.47 1.90 -7.10
C PHE A 167 -5.56 1.40 -8.02
N GLU A 168 -5.17 1.02 -9.23
CA GLU A 168 -6.07 0.30 -10.12
C GLU A 168 -6.53 -1.01 -9.48
N LYS A 169 -7.78 -1.37 -9.73
CA LYS A 169 -8.43 -2.54 -9.15
C LYS A 169 -8.77 -3.53 -10.24
N LEU A 170 -8.04 -4.66 -10.30
CA LEU A 170 -8.36 -5.77 -11.20
C LEU A 170 -9.44 -6.65 -10.57
N ILE A 171 -10.51 -6.89 -11.31
CA ILE A 171 -11.58 -7.82 -10.95
C ILE A 171 -11.44 -9.08 -11.78
N ILE A 172 -11.22 -10.23 -11.13
CA ILE A 172 -11.20 -11.54 -11.79
C ILE A 172 -12.52 -12.23 -11.49
N LYS A 173 -13.25 -12.61 -12.54
CA LYS A 173 -14.47 -13.40 -12.45
C LYS A 173 -14.21 -14.80 -12.99
N LYS A 174 -14.59 -15.81 -12.22
CA LYS A 174 -14.47 -17.21 -12.60
C LYS A 174 -15.67 -17.62 -13.42
N ILE A 175 -15.39 -18.25 -14.56
CA ILE A 175 -16.44 -18.79 -15.45
C ILE A 175 -16.13 -20.24 -15.84
N ASP A 176 -17.20 -21.01 -16.07
CA ASP A 176 -17.12 -22.33 -16.66
C ASP A 176 -16.67 -22.22 -18.13
N LYS A 177 -15.67 -22.99 -18.53
CA LYS A 177 -15.12 -22.93 -19.87
C LYS A 177 -16.12 -23.26 -20.96
N ASP A 178 -17.02 -24.20 -20.71
CA ASP A 178 -17.94 -24.73 -21.70
C ASP A 178 -19.27 -23.96 -21.71
N SER A 179 -19.92 -23.75 -20.54
CA SER A 179 -21.20 -23.05 -20.45
C SER A 179 -21.07 -21.53 -20.40
N LYS A 180 -19.90 -21.00 -20.03
CA LYS A 180 -19.64 -19.57 -19.78
C LYS A 180 -20.41 -18.98 -18.58
N ASP A 181 -21.01 -19.83 -17.76
CA ASP A 181 -21.69 -19.42 -16.56
C ASP A 181 -20.67 -18.99 -15.48
N GLU A 182 -21.05 -18.03 -14.65
CA GLU A 182 -20.25 -17.63 -13.49
C GLU A 182 -20.19 -18.78 -12.46
N ILE A 183 -19.00 -18.98 -11.88
CA ILE A 183 -18.76 -19.99 -10.86
C ILE A 183 -18.67 -19.29 -9.50
N LEU A 184 -19.65 -19.47 -8.65
CA LEU A 184 -19.71 -18.88 -7.31
C LEU A 184 -19.20 -19.88 -6.26
N ASP A 185 -17.86 -20.03 -6.16
CA ASP A 185 -17.20 -20.93 -5.19
C ASP A 185 -15.83 -20.37 -4.79
N SER A 186 -15.28 -20.93 -3.71
CA SER A 186 -14.00 -20.52 -3.14
C SER A 186 -12.83 -20.70 -4.13
N ILE A 187 -12.14 -19.62 -4.40
CA ILE A 187 -10.98 -19.53 -5.29
C ILE A 187 -9.83 -18.83 -4.58
N GLU A 188 -8.59 -19.17 -4.99
CA GLU A 188 -7.40 -18.47 -4.54
C GLU A 188 -6.47 -18.21 -5.74
N PHE A 189 -5.93 -16.99 -5.78
CA PHE A 189 -4.84 -16.61 -6.68
C PHE A 189 -3.67 -16.10 -5.87
N THR A 190 -2.46 -16.42 -6.30
CA THR A 190 -1.24 -15.89 -5.70
C THR A 190 -0.49 -15.08 -6.74
N SER A 191 -0.04 -13.88 -6.34
CA SER A 191 0.86 -13.05 -7.15
C SER A 191 2.31 -13.38 -6.86
N PHE A 192 3.16 -13.25 -7.89
CA PHE A 192 4.58 -13.57 -7.86
C PHE A 192 5.38 -12.47 -8.58
N LYS A 193 6.65 -12.30 -8.17
CA LYS A 193 7.58 -11.39 -8.86
C LYS A 193 8.10 -11.94 -10.18
N ASP A 194 8.17 -13.27 -10.30
CA ASP A 194 8.79 -13.97 -11.41
C ASP A 194 7.80 -14.90 -12.11
N LYS A 195 8.07 -15.15 -13.41
CA LYS A 195 7.24 -16.00 -14.28
C LYS A 195 7.20 -17.47 -13.83
N ASP A 196 8.27 -17.94 -13.17
CA ASP A 196 8.38 -19.31 -12.70
C ASP A 196 7.62 -19.53 -11.38
N CYS A 197 7.04 -18.45 -10.84
CA CYS A 197 6.24 -18.43 -9.61
C CYS A 197 7.02 -18.96 -8.39
N THR A 198 8.28 -18.54 -8.26
CA THR A 198 9.16 -18.93 -7.12
C THR A 198 9.13 -17.93 -5.98
N GLU A 199 8.98 -16.63 -6.27
CA GLU A 199 8.88 -15.56 -5.27
C GLU A 199 7.44 -15.05 -5.14
N SER A 200 6.71 -15.58 -4.16
CA SER A 200 5.33 -15.15 -3.91
C SER A 200 5.28 -13.78 -3.24
N LEU A 201 4.36 -12.93 -3.68
CA LEU A 201 4.06 -11.63 -3.10
C LEU A 201 2.85 -11.72 -2.14
N LYS A 202 1.67 -12.04 -2.68
CA LYS A 202 0.42 -12.04 -1.92
C LYS A 202 -0.55 -13.09 -2.45
N THR A 203 -1.34 -13.68 -1.54
CA THR A 203 -2.45 -14.58 -1.91
C THR A 203 -3.78 -13.86 -1.70
N PHE A 204 -4.62 -13.90 -2.73
CA PHE A 204 -5.96 -13.32 -2.78
C PHE A 204 -6.99 -14.45 -2.74
N LYS A 205 -8.06 -14.25 -1.98
CA LYS A 205 -9.15 -15.22 -1.81
C LYS A 205 -10.49 -14.58 -2.13
N GLY A 206 -11.37 -15.35 -2.73
CA GLY A 206 -12.71 -14.89 -3.09
C GLY A 206 -13.68 -16.03 -3.29
N ASN A 207 -14.92 -15.67 -3.64
CA ASN A 207 -16.01 -16.59 -3.93
C ASN A 207 -16.52 -16.33 -5.35
N GLY A 208 -15.88 -16.98 -6.34
CA GLY A 208 -16.14 -16.77 -7.76
C GLY A 208 -15.59 -15.47 -8.34
N THR A 209 -15.44 -14.45 -7.50
CA THR A 209 -14.87 -13.14 -7.88
C THR A 209 -13.79 -12.74 -6.91
N LEU A 210 -12.72 -12.14 -7.46
CA LEU A 210 -11.62 -11.54 -6.71
C LEU A 210 -11.48 -10.08 -7.11
N SER A 211 -11.17 -9.23 -6.12
CA SER A 211 -10.75 -7.85 -6.33
C SER A 211 -9.30 -7.70 -5.86
N ILE A 212 -8.43 -7.28 -6.76
CA ILE A 212 -6.99 -7.17 -6.53
C ILE A 212 -6.58 -5.73 -6.75
N LEU A 213 -6.11 -5.06 -5.69
CA LEU A 213 -5.47 -3.75 -5.81
C LEU A 213 -4.07 -3.94 -6.40
N MET A 214 -3.79 -3.25 -7.51
CA MET A 214 -2.53 -3.30 -8.23
C MET A 214 -1.49 -2.39 -7.55
N ARG A 215 -0.89 -2.90 -6.46
CA ARG A 215 0.15 -2.16 -5.72
C ARG A 215 1.50 -2.17 -6.42
N GLU A 216 1.77 -3.24 -7.16
CA GLU A 216 2.95 -3.37 -8.01
C GLU A 216 2.61 -2.93 -9.44
N ASP A 217 3.55 -2.32 -10.13
CA ASP A 217 3.37 -1.92 -11.53
C ASP A 217 3.26 -3.14 -12.46
N ALA A 218 3.86 -4.27 -12.08
CA ALA A 218 3.73 -5.54 -12.78
C ALA A 218 3.88 -6.73 -11.83
N MET A 219 3.13 -7.81 -12.11
CA MET A 219 3.22 -9.07 -11.36
C MET A 219 2.81 -10.25 -12.24
N TYR A 220 3.21 -11.45 -11.82
CA TYR A 220 2.68 -12.69 -12.36
C TYR A 220 1.60 -13.22 -11.43
N LEU A 221 0.46 -13.62 -11.98
CA LEU A 221 -0.70 -14.08 -11.23
C LEU A 221 -1.07 -15.50 -11.64
N LYS A 222 -1.19 -16.40 -10.66
CA LYS A 222 -1.51 -17.82 -10.88
C LYS A 222 -2.63 -18.28 -9.96
N GLU A 223 -3.53 -19.09 -10.52
CA GLU A 223 -4.52 -19.79 -9.72
C GLU A 223 -3.84 -20.82 -8.81
N THR A 224 -4.02 -20.69 -7.49
CA THR A 224 -3.47 -21.64 -6.51
C THR A 224 -4.54 -22.59 -5.97
N LYS A 225 -5.82 -22.18 -6.05
CA LYS A 225 -6.97 -23.01 -5.72
C LYS A 225 -8.11 -22.77 -6.71
N ALA A 226 -8.53 -23.82 -7.40
CA ALA A 226 -9.69 -23.80 -8.28
C ALA A 226 -11.00 -24.00 -7.49
N PRO A 227 -12.16 -23.62 -8.06
CA PRO A 227 -13.48 -23.96 -7.53
C PRO A 227 -13.66 -25.47 -7.41
N ASN A 228 -14.53 -25.90 -6.48
CA ASN A 228 -14.84 -27.32 -6.33
C ASN A 228 -15.46 -27.91 -7.62
N GLY A 229 -14.96 -29.06 -8.04
CA GLY A 229 -15.40 -29.74 -9.26
C GLY A 229 -14.79 -29.21 -10.55
N TYR A 230 -13.79 -28.31 -10.48
CA TYR A 230 -13.07 -27.76 -11.60
C TYR A 230 -11.58 -28.10 -11.56
N GLU A 231 -10.98 -28.28 -12.72
CA GLU A 231 -9.54 -28.48 -12.88
C GLU A 231 -8.83 -27.16 -12.56
N LYS A 232 -7.76 -27.22 -11.73
CA LYS A 232 -6.92 -26.05 -11.48
C LYS A 232 -6.15 -25.69 -12.75
N SER A 233 -6.15 -24.41 -13.12
CA SER A 233 -5.38 -23.91 -14.25
C SER A 233 -3.90 -23.78 -13.91
N ASP A 234 -3.04 -24.18 -14.84
CA ASP A 234 -1.60 -23.92 -14.76
C ASP A 234 -1.18 -22.62 -15.45
N GLN A 235 -2.15 -21.86 -15.98
CA GLN A 235 -1.90 -20.59 -16.64
C GLN A 235 -1.30 -19.59 -15.63
N VAL A 236 -0.25 -18.92 -16.09
CA VAL A 236 0.35 -17.77 -15.39
C VAL A 236 0.04 -16.54 -16.22
N LEU A 237 -0.64 -15.57 -15.63
CA LEU A 237 -0.98 -14.30 -16.26
C LEU A 237 0.11 -13.28 -15.93
N PHE A 238 0.63 -12.56 -16.92
CA PHE A 238 1.43 -11.37 -16.70
C PHE A 238 0.50 -10.16 -16.64
N VAL A 239 0.38 -9.56 -15.45
CA VAL A 239 -0.48 -8.40 -15.20
C VAL A 239 0.40 -7.18 -15.01
N GLU A 240 0.12 -6.10 -15.72
CA GLU A 240 0.85 -4.84 -15.62
C GLU A 240 -0.11 -3.65 -15.66
N VAL A 241 0.28 -2.55 -15.00
CA VAL A 241 -0.42 -1.26 -15.06
C VAL A 241 0.42 -0.29 -15.87
N LYS A 242 -0.16 0.29 -16.89
CA LYS A 242 0.46 1.33 -17.73
C LYS A 242 -0.55 2.44 -17.96
N GLU A 243 -0.14 3.68 -17.68
CA GLU A 243 -0.98 4.86 -17.87
C GLU A 243 -2.37 4.72 -17.19
N ASP A 244 -2.37 4.19 -15.95
CA ASP A 244 -3.56 3.91 -15.14
C ASP A 244 -4.55 2.90 -15.78
N GLU A 245 -4.06 2.06 -16.72
CA GLU A 245 -4.82 1.00 -17.36
C GLU A 245 -4.20 -0.37 -17.07
N ILE A 246 -5.03 -1.38 -16.88
CA ILE A 246 -4.58 -2.76 -16.62
C ILE A 246 -4.44 -3.53 -17.92
N PHE A 247 -3.31 -4.21 -18.08
CA PHE A 247 -3.03 -5.15 -19.18
C PHE A 247 -2.77 -6.55 -18.64
N ILE A 248 -3.29 -7.55 -19.34
CA ILE A 248 -2.99 -8.97 -19.09
C ILE A 248 -2.40 -9.58 -20.37
N ASP A 249 -1.19 -10.11 -20.26
CA ASP A 249 -0.44 -10.68 -21.38
C ASP A 249 -0.36 -9.70 -22.59
N GLY A 250 -0.18 -8.40 -22.28
CA GLY A 250 -0.08 -7.31 -23.25
C GLY A 250 -1.42 -6.85 -23.86
N LYS A 251 -2.55 -7.36 -23.39
CA LYS A 251 -3.89 -6.94 -23.84
C LYS A 251 -4.56 -6.11 -22.75
N LYS A 252 -5.09 -4.95 -23.13
CA LYS A 252 -5.87 -4.10 -22.23
C LYS A 252 -7.09 -4.85 -21.70
N VAL A 253 -7.34 -4.72 -20.39
CA VAL A 253 -8.50 -5.30 -19.69
C VAL A 253 -9.60 -4.26 -19.66
N GLU A 254 -10.69 -4.53 -20.37
CA GLU A 254 -11.84 -3.62 -20.42
C GLU A 254 -12.57 -3.59 -19.06
N ASN A 255 -12.91 -2.40 -18.59
CA ASN A 255 -13.59 -2.16 -17.30
C ASN A 255 -12.86 -2.81 -16.10
N ASN A 256 -11.56 -3.08 -16.23
CA ASN A 256 -10.75 -3.77 -15.23
C ASN A 256 -11.30 -5.16 -14.83
N GLU A 257 -12.14 -5.78 -15.66
CA GLU A 257 -12.71 -7.13 -15.45
C GLU A 257 -12.07 -8.16 -16.36
N PHE A 258 -11.55 -9.24 -15.78
CA PHE A 258 -10.98 -10.37 -16.51
C PHE A 258 -11.74 -11.65 -16.20
N LEU A 259 -12.23 -12.32 -17.26
CA LEU A 259 -12.93 -13.60 -17.16
C LEU A 259 -11.91 -14.73 -17.19
N PHE A 260 -11.77 -15.44 -16.09
CA PHE A 260 -10.85 -16.57 -15.97
C PHE A 260 -11.60 -17.90 -16.07
N GLU A 261 -11.28 -18.69 -17.10
CA GLU A 261 -11.98 -19.93 -17.41
C GLU A 261 -11.39 -21.13 -16.64
N ASN A 262 -12.26 -21.96 -16.01
CA ASN A 262 -11.88 -23.29 -15.55
C ASN A 262 -12.71 -24.35 -16.26
N LYS A 263 -12.07 -25.50 -16.46
CA LYS A 263 -12.69 -26.67 -17.05
C LYS A 263 -13.28 -27.54 -15.94
N LYS A 264 -14.54 -27.96 -16.10
CA LYS A 264 -15.20 -28.87 -15.16
C LYS A 264 -14.53 -30.24 -15.18
N ILE A 265 -14.32 -30.81 -13.99
CA ILE A 265 -13.82 -32.17 -13.86
C ILE A 265 -14.93 -33.12 -14.26
N HIS A 266 -14.76 -33.79 -15.40
CA HIS A 266 -15.60 -34.93 -15.74
C HIS A 266 -15.07 -36.15 -15.01
N VAL A 267 -15.68 -36.53 -13.90
CA VAL A 267 -15.46 -37.85 -13.34
C VAL A 267 -16.15 -38.84 -14.28
N PRO A 268 -15.43 -39.72 -15.01
CA PRO A 268 -16.10 -40.79 -15.71
C PRO A 268 -16.81 -41.62 -14.64
N THR A 269 -18.10 -41.39 -14.47
CA THR A 269 -18.92 -42.33 -13.72
C THR A 269 -18.90 -43.60 -14.57
N GLY A 270 -17.94 -44.45 -14.34
CA GLY A 270 -17.70 -45.71 -15.07
C GLY A 270 -18.79 -46.75 -14.85
N ILE A 271 -20.03 -46.32 -14.81
CA ILE A 271 -21.23 -47.10 -15.02
C ILE A 271 -21.85 -46.57 -16.30
N GLU A 272 -21.14 -46.80 -17.46
CA GLU A 272 -21.92 -47.12 -18.63
C GLU A 272 -22.64 -48.41 -18.27
N TYR A 273 -23.91 -48.26 -17.93
CA TYR A 273 -24.82 -49.36 -17.80
C TYR A 273 -25.04 -49.89 -19.24
N HIS A 274 -24.05 -50.58 -19.73
CA HIS A 274 -24.27 -51.59 -20.79
C HIS A 274 -25.08 -52.71 -20.12
N GLY A 275 -26.22 -52.35 -19.59
CA GLY A 275 -27.24 -53.28 -19.16
C GLY A 275 -27.58 -54.07 -20.42
N ASN A 276 -26.91 -55.23 -20.56
CA ASN A 276 -27.16 -56.12 -21.67
C ASN A 276 -28.64 -56.43 -21.59
N MET A 277 -29.46 -55.73 -22.42
CA MET A 277 -30.92 -55.84 -22.40
C MET A 277 -31.37 -57.32 -22.49
N TYR A 278 -30.47 -58.17 -23.07
CA TYR A 278 -30.67 -59.63 -23.13
C TYR A 278 -30.53 -60.33 -21.77
N VAL A 279 -29.66 -59.83 -20.85
CA VAL A 279 -29.55 -60.39 -19.50
C VAL A 279 -30.77 -60.02 -18.66
N THR A 280 -31.30 -58.82 -18.73
CA THR A 280 -32.51 -58.43 -18.05
C THR A 280 -33.74 -59.13 -18.60
N LEU A 281 -33.86 -59.28 -19.94
CA LEU A 281 -34.93 -60.06 -20.58
C LEU A 281 -34.80 -61.53 -20.20
N GLY A 282 -33.58 -62.11 -20.16
CA GLY A 282 -33.32 -63.47 -19.76
C GLY A 282 -33.76 -63.75 -18.29
N LEU A 283 -33.46 -62.86 -17.39
CA LEU A 283 -33.90 -62.97 -15.99
C LEU A 283 -35.41 -62.89 -15.82
N ILE A 284 -36.08 -61.99 -16.59
CA ILE A 284 -37.55 -61.90 -16.61
C ILE A 284 -38.18 -63.19 -17.16
N ALA A 285 -37.64 -63.75 -18.27
CA ALA A 285 -38.09 -64.99 -18.84
C ALA A 285 -37.91 -66.18 -17.83
N LEU A 286 -36.79 -66.22 -17.14
CA LEU A 286 -36.53 -67.27 -16.12
C LEU A 286 -37.55 -67.18 -14.96
N VAL A 287 -37.85 -66.00 -14.48
CA VAL A 287 -38.85 -65.81 -13.40
C VAL A 287 -40.25 -66.27 -13.86
N ILE A 288 -40.65 -65.97 -15.13
CA ILE A 288 -41.89 -66.39 -15.70
C ILE A 288 -41.95 -67.93 -15.83
N ILE A 289 -40.89 -68.57 -16.31
CA ILE A 289 -40.76 -70.02 -16.42
C ILE A 289 -40.88 -70.69 -15.05
N LEU A 290 -40.15 -70.22 -14.07
CA LEU A 290 -40.21 -70.70 -12.68
C LEU A 290 -41.62 -70.56 -12.08
N HIS A 291 -42.30 -69.48 -12.37
CA HIS A 291 -43.66 -69.26 -11.94
C HIS A 291 -44.65 -70.28 -12.58
N LEU A 292 -44.52 -70.53 -13.85
CA LEU A 292 -45.31 -71.50 -14.60
C LEU A 292 -45.07 -72.93 -14.12
N ILE A 293 -43.82 -73.33 -13.84
CA ILE A 293 -43.47 -74.65 -13.27
C ILE A 293 -44.10 -74.79 -11.88
N ASN A 294 -43.96 -73.78 -11.02
CA ASN A 294 -44.51 -73.82 -9.67
C ASN A 294 -46.06 -73.91 -9.67
N LYS A 295 -46.73 -73.28 -10.63
CA LYS A 295 -48.18 -73.36 -10.84
C LYS A 295 -48.60 -74.76 -11.32
N LYS A 296 -47.76 -75.46 -12.09
CA LYS A 296 -48.00 -76.81 -12.61
C LYS A 296 -47.81 -77.87 -11.52
N LEU A 297 -46.86 -77.65 -10.61
CA LEU A 297 -46.58 -78.56 -9.48
C LEU A 297 -47.60 -78.45 -8.32
N ARG A 298 -48.42 -77.39 -8.30
CA ARG A 298 -49.43 -77.15 -7.29
C ARG A 298 -50.83 -77.61 -7.75
N LYS A 299 -50.97 -78.18 -8.94
CA LYS A 299 -52.12 -78.92 -9.44
C LYS A 299 -51.91 -80.41 -9.34
#